data_8e034af7e64022de15180458767929c6
#
_entry.id   8e034af7e64022de15180458767929c6
#
_cell.length_a   1.000
_cell.length_b   1.000
_cell.length_c   1.000
_cell.angle_alpha   90.00
_cell.angle_beta   90.00
_cell.angle_gamma   90.00
#
_symmetry.space_group_name_H-M   'P 1'
#
loop_
_entity.id
_entity.type
_entity.pdbx_description
1 polymer ?
#
loop_
_entity_poly.entity_id
_entity_poly.type
_entity_poly.pdbx_seq_one_letter_code
_entity_poly.pdbx_strand_id
1 'polypeptide(L)'
;MELTREDIAAAVASIVAGYDVQAVYLFGSFARGDQELGSDVDLRFACGPAMDYGALYRLSQQLEGALGRSVEIVTNPPRFMRSAFRERVQHDEVLLYEAA
;
A
#
# COMPACT_ATOMS: atom_id res chain seq x y z
N MET A 1 -9.21 18.33 -4.78
CA MET A 1 -7.77 18.19 -5.06
C MET A 1 -7.46 16.72 -5.38
N GLU A 2 -6.72 16.48 -6.44
CA GLU A 2 -6.38 15.12 -6.82
C GLU A 2 -5.29 14.54 -5.93
N LEU A 3 -5.48 13.28 -5.54
CA LEU A 3 -4.47 12.55 -4.78
C LEU A 3 -3.37 12.10 -5.75
N THR A 4 -2.11 12.40 -5.42
CA THR A 4 -0.95 12.03 -6.23
C THR A 4 -0.16 10.90 -5.60
N ARG A 5 0.75 10.27 -6.37
CA ARG A 5 1.68 9.29 -5.81
C ARG A 5 2.53 9.90 -4.70
N GLU A 6 2.93 11.14 -4.84
CA GLU A 6 3.73 11.86 -3.85
C GLU A 6 2.95 12.03 -2.55
N ASP A 7 1.65 12.31 -2.65
CA ASP A 7 0.78 12.40 -1.46
C ASP A 7 0.70 11.05 -0.76
N ILE A 8 0.53 9.98 -1.53
CA ILE A 8 0.46 8.62 -0.99
C ILE A 8 1.79 8.24 -0.33
N ALA A 9 2.90 8.51 -1.00
CA ALA A 9 4.23 8.20 -0.46
C ALA A 9 4.51 8.94 0.84
N ALA A 10 4.13 10.21 0.92
CA ALA A 10 4.33 11.02 2.12
C ALA A 10 3.50 10.49 3.30
N ALA A 11 2.23 10.16 3.06
CA ALA A 11 1.36 9.60 4.10
C ALA A 11 1.87 8.24 4.57
N VAL A 12 2.27 7.38 3.64
CA VAL A 12 2.82 6.06 3.95
C VAL A 12 4.08 6.20 4.82
N ALA A 13 5.03 7.03 4.40
CA ALA A 13 6.28 7.20 5.14
C ALA A 13 6.04 7.70 6.57
N SER A 14 5.12 8.64 6.73
CA SER A 14 4.79 9.21 8.04
C SER A 14 4.10 8.22 8.96
N ILE A 15 3.11 7.48 8.44
CA ILE A 15 2.27 6.59 9.26
C ILE A 15 2.96 5.26 9.52
N VAL A 16 3.57 4.68 8.49
CA VAL A 16 4.14 3.33 8.54
C VAL A 16 5.38 3.26 9.45
N ALA A 17 6.06 4.39 9.66
CA ALA A 17 7.22 4.43 10.55
C ALA A 17 6.91 3.98 11.98
N GLY A 18 5.65 4.05 12.42
CA GLY A 18 5.21 3.59 13.74
C GLY A 18 4.85 2.11 13.80
N TYR A 19 5.06 1.36 12.73
CA TYR A 19 4.68 -0.06 12.63
C TYR A 19 5.86 -0.91 12.18
N ASP A 20 5.73 -2.22 12.41
CA ASP A 20 6.75 -3.19 11.99
C ASP A 20 6.53 -3.56 10.50
N VAL A 21 6.83 -2.61 9.63
CA VAL A 21 6.69 -2.76 8.18
C VAL A 21 8.04 -2.52 7.54
N GLN A 22 8.49 -3.44 6.71
CA GLN A 22 9.79 -3.39 6.06
C GLN A 22 9.75 -2.63 4.75
N ALA A 23 8.66 -2.76 3.99
CA ALA A 23 8.53 -2.09 2.71
C ALA A 23 7.05 -1.95 2.35
N VAL A 24 6.73 -0.94 1.55
CA VAL A 24 5.39 -0.70 1.01
C VAL A 24 5.51 -0.44 -0.48
N TYR A 25 4.70 -1.15 -1.25
CA TYR A 25 4.63 -1.00 -2.71
C TYR A 25 3.24 -0.56 -3.12
N LEU A 26 3.17 0.38 -4.04
CA LEU A 26 1.92 0.82 -4.66
C LEU A 26 1.69 -0.01 -5.91
N PHE A 27 0.48 -0.53 -6.09
CA PHE A 27 0.10 -1.20 -7.32
C PHE A 27 -1.29 -0.71 -7.75
N GLY A 28 -1.84 -1.28 -8.83
CA GLY A 28 -3.16 -0.90 -9.29
C GLY A 28 -3.19 0.42 -10.02
N SER A 29 -4.35 1.08 -10.04
CA SER A 29 -4.59 2.26 -10.87
C SER A 29 -3.67 3.43 -10.57
N PHE A 30 -3.39 3.70 -9.30
CA PHE A 30 -2.48 4.80 -8.94
C PHE A 30 -1.04 4.53 -9.37
N ALA A 31 -0.62 3.26 -9.39
CA ALA A 31 0.71 2.89 -9.87
C ALA A 31 0.81 3.04 -11.38
N ARG A 32 -0.24 2.67 -12.10
CA ARG A 32 -0.29 2.79 -13.57
C ARG A 32 -0.53 4.21 -14.05
N GLY A 33 -1.08 5.07 -13.18
CA GLY A 33 -1.43 6.43 -13.57
C GLY A 33 -2.78 6.56 -14.26
N ASP A 34 -3.63 5.52 -14.18
CA ASP A 34 -4.95 5.53 -14.78
C ASP A 34 -6.09 5.61 -13.74
N GLN A 35 -5.77 6.11 -12.56
CA GLN A 35 -6.76 6.27 -11.50
C GLN A 35 -7.85 7.25 -11.90
N GLU A 36 -9.06 6.95 -11.43
CA GLU A 36 -10.22 7.80 -11.59
C GLU A 36 -10.59 8.45 -10.26
N LEU A 37 -11.51 9.40 -10.31
CA LEU A 37 -12.06 10.00 -9.10
C LEU A 37 -12.72 8.90 -8.26
N GLY A 38 -12.26 8.74 -7.03
CA GLY A 38 -12.77 7.69 -6.14
C GLY A 38 -12.08 6.34 -6.25
N SER A 39 -11.03 6.20 -7.06
CA SER A 39 -10.25 4.96 -7.11
C SER A 39 -9.67 4.63 -5.76
N ASP A 40 -9.65 3.33 -5.42
CA ASP A 40 -9.00 2.83 -4.21
C ASP A 40 -7.48 2.90 -4.36
N VAL A 41 -6.80 3.03 -3.23
CA VAL A 41 -5.34 2.96 -3.18
C VAL A 41 -4.95 1.52 -2.84
N ASP A 42 -4.22 0.88 -3.73
CA ASP A 42 -3.81 -0.52 -3.58
C ASP A 42 -2.37 -0.61 -3.14
N LEU A 43 -2.15 -1.17 -1.96
CA LEU A 43 -0.82 -1.25 -1.34
C LEU A 43 -0.47 -2.69 -0.98
N ARG A 44 0.77 -3.09 -1.26
CA ARG A 44 1.32 -4.36 -0.80
C ARG A 44 2.37 -4.06 0.27
N PHE A 45 2.21 -4.70 1.43
CA PHE A 45 3.08 -4.49 2.58
C PHE A 45 3.95 -5.71 2.82
N ALA A 46 5.24 -5.50 2.94
CA ALA A 46 6.16 -6.49 3.47
C ALA A 46 6.29 -6.21 4.96
N CYS A 47 5.65 -7.06 5.77
CA CYS A 47 5.53 -6.85 7.21
C CYS A 47 6.50 -7.72 8.00
N GLY A 48 6.91 -7.21 9.17
CA GLY A 48 7.62 -8.00 10.16
C GLY A 48 6.66 -8.76 11.08
N PRO A 49 7.21 -9.56 12.01
CA PRO A 49 6.40 -10.46 12.84
C PRO A 49 5.46 -9.77 13.83
N ALA A 50 5.68 -8.50 14.14
CA ALA A 50 4.83 -7.75 15.07
C ALA A 50 3.53 -7.25 14.43
N MET A 51 3.36 -7.41 13.12
CA MET A 51 2.16 -6.95 12.41
C MET A 51 1.06 -8.00 12.46
N ASP A 52 0.26 -7.96 13.53
CA ASP A 52 -0.94 -8.78 13.63
C ASP A 52 -2.13 -8.09 12.95
N TYR A 53 -3.29 -8.74 12.97
CA TYR A 53 -4.49 -8.20 12.33
C TYR A 53 -4.94 -6.88 12.95
N GLY A 54 -4.79 -6.74 14.27
CA GLY A 54 -5.13 -5.50 14.96
C GLY A 54 -4.26 -4.33 14.50
N ALA A 55 -2.96 -4.57 14.37
CA ALA A 55 -2.03 -3.57 13.87
C ALA A 55 -2.33 -3.18 12.41
N LEU A 56 -2.62 -4.18 11.57
CA LEU A 56 -2.99 -3.94 10.18
C LEU A 56 -4.28 -3.11 10.08
N TYR A 57 -5.26 -3.42 10.92
CA TYR A 57 -6.51 -2.66 10.93
C TYR A 57 -6.27 -1.19 11.29
N ARG A 58 -5.52 -0.95 12.37
CA ARG A 58 -5.20 0.42 12.81
C ARG A 58 -4.44 1.17 11.72
N LEU A 59 -3.48 0.51 11.10
CA LEU A 59 -2.70 1.09 10.01
C LEU A 59 -3.58 1.46 8.83
N SER A 60 -4.49 0.57 8.42
CA SER A 60 -5.40 0.84 7.31
C SER A 60 -6.32 2.03 7.60
N GLN A 61 -6.82 2.13 8.83
CA GLN A 61 -7.68 3.24 9.22
C GLN A 61 -6.95 4.58 9.22
N GLN A 62 -5.70 4.58 9.68
CA GLN A 62 -4.88 5.79 9.65
C GLN A 62 -4.58 6.24 8.22
N LEU A 63 -4.28 5.29 7.34
CA LEU A 63 -4.03 5.60 5.93
C LEU A 63 -5.29 6.12 5.25
N GLU A 64 -6.43 5.48 5.48
CA GLU A 64 -7.70 5.95 4.90
C GLU A 64 -8.06 7.34 5.38
N GLY A 65 -7.84 7.62 6.66
CA GLY A 65 -8.08 8.95 7.22
C GLY A 65 -7.15 10.02 6.61
N ALA A 66 -5.89 9.67 6.40
CA ALA A 66 -4.91 10.61 5.83
C ALA A 66 -5.14 10.85 4.34
N LEU A 67 -5.52 9.82 3.60
CA LEU A 67 -5.65 9.89 2.14
C LEU A 67 -7.06 10.28 1.67
N GLY A 68 -8.07 10.11 2.54
CA GLY A 68 -9.45 10.36 2.16
C GLY A 68 -9.98 9.37 1.11
N ARG A 69 -9.41 8.18 1.04
CA ARG A 69 -9.75 7.13 0.08
C ARG A 69 -9.74 5.78 0.75
N SER A 70 -10.48 4.83 0.19
CA SER A 70 -10.38 3.44 0.59
C SER A 70 -8.99 2.90 0.23
N VAL A 71 -8.40 2.15 1.15
CA VAL A 71 -7.08 1.56 0.97
C VAL A 71 -7.22 0.05 1.04
N GLU A 72 -6.77 -0.63 0.00
CA GLU A 72 -6.71 -2.09 -0.04
C GLU A 72 -5.29 -2.52 0.30
N ILE A 73 -5.15 -3.37 1.29
CA ILE A 73 -3.84 -3.82 1.76
C ILE A 73 -3.68 -5.32 1.46
N VAL A 74 -2.58 -5.65 0.79
CA VAL A 74 -2.17 -7.02 0.52
C VAL A 74 -0.86 -7.27 1.26
N THR A 75 -0.81 -8.33 2.05
CA THR A 75 0.38 -8.69 2.82
C THR A 75 1.06 -9.95 2.33
N ASN A 76 0.42 -10.72 1.47
CA ASN A 76 0.99 -11.97 0.96
C ASN A 76 2.21 -11.70 0.06
N PRO A 77 3.31 -12.41 0.26
CA PRO A 77 4.42 -12.35 -0.70
C PRO A 77 3.98 -12.79 -2.09
N PRO A 78 4.59 -12.26 -3.15
CA PRO A 78 4.19 -12.61 -4.52
C PRO A 78 4.15 -14.11 -4.80
N ARG A 79 5.04 -14.90 -4.19
CA ARG A 79 5.09 -16.36 -4.38
C ARG A 79 3.82 -17.08 -3.94
N PHE A 80 3.00 -16.45 -3.09
CA PHE A 80 1.73 -17.04 -2.61
C PHE A 80 0.51 -16.49 -3.33
N MET A 81 0.71 -15.61 -4.31
CA MET A 81 -0.37 -15.05 -5.09
C MET A 81 -0.69 -15.96 -6.29
N ARG A 82 -1.95 -15.91 -6.75
CA ARG A 82 -2.32 -16.56 -8.01
C ARG A 82 -1.51 -15.93 -9.14
N SER A 83 -1.11 -16.75 -10.12
CA SER A 83 -0.21 -16.32 -11.20
C SER A 83 -0.64 -15.02 -11.89
N ALA A 84 -1.90 -14.93 -12.31
CA ALA A 84 -2.37 -13.74 -13.02
C ALA A 84 -2.33 -12.49 -12.16
N PHE A 85 -2.70 -12.59 -10.88
CA PHE A 85 -2.65 -11.48 -9.95
C PHE A 85 -1.20 -11.08 -9.65
N ARG A 86 -0.32 -12.07 -9.44
CA ARG A 86 1.10 -11.83 -9.20
C ARG A 86 1.74 -11.08 -10.36
N GLU A 87 1.46 -11.49 -11.59
CA GLU A 87 2.00 -10.83 -12.77
C GLU A 87 1.57 -9.37 -12.84
N ARG A 88 0.29 -9.08 -12.57
CA ARG A 88 -0.20 -7.70 -12.58
C ARG A 88 0.43 -6.87 -11.48
N VAL A 89 0.52 -7.40 -10.26
CA VAL A 89 1.12 -6.70 -9.13
C VAL A 89 2.59 -6.40 -9.41
N GLN A 90 3.35 -7.39 -9.82
CA GLN A 90 4.78 -7.22 -10.10
C GLN A 90 5.05 -6.28 -11.27
N HIS A 91 4.18 -6.27 -12.27
CA HIS A 91 4.31 -5.38 -13.41
C HIS A 91 4.04 -3.93 -13.02
N ASP A 92 3.05 -3.69 -12.17
CA ASP A 92 2.56 -2.35 -11.84
C ASP A 92 3.27 -1.73 -10.62
N GLU A 93 3.79 -2.55 -9.70
CA GLU A 93 4.18 -2.04 -8.39
C GLU A 93 5.35 -1.07 -8.42
N VAL A 94 5.22 -0.06 -7.57
CA VAL A 94 6.23 0.98 -7.36
C VAL A 94 6.57 0.99 -5.88
N LEU A 95 7.86 0.93 -5.55
CA LEU A 95 8.30 1.01 -4.16
C LEU A 95 8.05 2.42 -3.63
N LEU A 96 7.28 2.53 -2.54
CA LEU A 96 6.98 3.81 -1.89
C LEU A 96 7.80 4.02 -0.62
N TYR A 97 8.10 2.94 0.11
CA TYR A 97 8.72 3.03 1.42
C TYR A 97 9.56 1.79 1.66
N GLU A 98 10.72 2.00 2.24
CA GLU A 98 11.60 0.91 2.68
C GLU A 98 12.22 1.32 4.00
N ALA A 99 12.12 0.45 5.00
CA ALA A 99 12.71 0.69 6.31
C ALA A 99 14.23 0.64 6.24
N ALA A 100 14.86 1.53 6.98
CA ALA A 100 16.31 1.59 7.03
C ALA A 100 16.91 0.37 7.74
#